data_8a68aaa3ac887977f94b511a8fea894e
#
_entry.id   8a68aaa3ac887977f94b511a8fea894e
#
_cell.length_a   1.000
_cell.length_b   1.000
_cell.length_c   1.000
_cell.angle_alpha   90.00
_cell.angle_beta   90.00
_cell.angle_gamma   90.00
#
_symmetry.space_group_name_H-M   'P 1'
#
loop_
_entity.id
_entity.type
_entity.pdbx_description
1 polymer ?
#
loop_
_entity_poly.entity_id
_entity_poly.type
_entity_poly.pdbx_seq_one_letter_code
_entity_poly.pdbx_strand_id
1 'polypeptide(L)'
;ANVFNNGIRNRILYREEELSSGDLLMVVRNNYFWSKSTEGKLDFIANGDVAEVKRIRRTTELYDFRFADVELYFPDYDIELEAKVLLDVLQSDSAALNASDSNRLFLAVQEDYLDVRNKRDRWKKMREDPFLNALQVKFAYSVTCHKAQGGQWKNVFIDKGYVTDEMVDMEYLRWLYTAVTRASERLYLINWEK
;
A
#
# COMPACT_ATOMS: atom_id res chain seq x y z
N ALA A 1 12.72 -0.76 2.31
CA ALA A 1 11.62 0.14 2.71
C ALA A 1 11.05 -0.21 4.08
N ASN A 2 10.73 -1.50 4.38
CA ASN A 2 10.09 -1.89 5.65
C ASN A 2 10.85 -1.42 6.90
N VAL A 3 12.18 -1.58 6.93
CA VAL A 3 13.03 -1.14 8.07
C VAL A 3 12.87 0.36 8.32
N PHE A 4 12.92 1.18 7.27
CA PHE A 4 12.74 2.63 7.37
C PHE A 4 11.31 3.00 7.76
N ASN A 5 10.30 2.36 7.17
CA ASN A 5 8.90 2.59 7.52
C ASN A 5 8.65 2.34 9.01
N ASN A 6 9.13 1.20 9.53
CA ASN A 6 9.01 0.87 10.96
C ASN A 6 9.83 1.82 11.83
N GLY A 7 11.05 2.18 11.41
CA GLY A 7 11.88 3.14 12.13
C GLY A 7 11.24 4.53 12.22
N ILE A 8 10.67 5.03 11.13
CA ILE A 8 9.98 6.33 11.10
C ILE A 8 8.73 6.27 12.00
N ARG A 9 7.88 5.24 11.84
CA ARG A 9 6.67 5.10 12.64
C ARG A 9 6.97 5.03 14.15
N ASN A 10 7.87 4.13 14.54
CA ASN A 10 8.06 3.83 15.96
C ASN A 10 8.94 4.86 16.65
N ARG A 11 10.04 5.34 16.01
CA ARG A 11 11.04 6.18 16.64
C ARG A 11 10.85 7.68 16.44
N ILE A 12 10.21 8.07 15.32
CA ILE A 12 10.02 9.49 14.97
C ILE A 12 8.58 9.91 15.27
N LEU A 13 7.60 9.08 14.85
CA LEU A 13 6.18 9.39 15.00
C LEU A 13 5.55 8.78 16.25
N TYR A 14 6.30 7.94 17.00
CA TYR A 14 5.85 7.28 18.23
C TYR A 14 4.53 6.51 18.06
N ARG A 15 4.40 5.81 16.90
CA ARG A 15 3.22 5.00 16.57
C ARG A 15 3.57 3.53 16.74
N GLU A 16 3.06 2.92 17.80
CA GLU A 16 3.35 1.52 18.16
C GLU A 16 2.24 0.56 17.71
N GLU A 17 1.04 1.07 17.47
CA GLU A 17 -0.09 0.27 17.01
C GLU A 17 0.15 -0.28 15.58
N GLU A 18 -0.55 -1.35 15.21
CA GLU A 18 -0.43 -1.96 13.89
C GLU A 18 -0.78 -0.97 12.76
N LEU A 19 -1.81 -0.13 12.98
CA LEU A 19 -2.22 0.97 12.12
C LEU A 19 -2.69 2.12 13.00
N SER A 20 -2.35 3.36 12.66
CA SER A 20 -2.72 4.56 13.41
C SER A 20 -3.30 5.64 12.48
N SER A 21 -4.17 6.49 13.02
CA SER A 21 -4.61 7.69 12.30
C SER A 21 -3.41 8.57 11.95
N GLY A 22 -3.42 9.13 10.75
CA GLY A 22 -2.30 9.87 10.17
C GLY A 22 -1.23 8.99 9.53
N ASP A 23 -1.34 7.66 9.56
CA ASP A 23 -0.42 6.80 8.81
C ASP A 23 -0.56 7.03 7.31
N LEU A 24 0.59 7.04 6.63
CA LEU A 24 0.65 7.08 5.18
C LEU A 24 0.74 5.66 4.64
N LEU A 25 -0.18 5.34 3.76
CA LEU A 25 -0.30 4.03 3.12
C LEU A 25 -0.15 4.17 1.60
N MET A 26 0.54 3.23 0.99
CA MET A 26 0.60 3.09 -0.46
C MET A 26 -0.18 1.83 -0.86
N VAL A 27 -1.09 1.99 -1.79
CA VAL A 27 -1.81 0.87 -2.41
C VAL A 27 -0.82 0.06 -3.25
N VAL A 28 -0.82 -1.26 -3.09
CA VAL A 28 0.14 -2.14 -3.77
C VAL A 28 -0.50 -3.04 -4.83
N ARG A 29 -1.81 -2.89 -5.03
CA ARG A 29 -2.58 -3.59 -6.07
C ARG A 29 -3.75 -2.74 -6.52
N ASN A 30 -3.98 -2.63 -7.83
CA ASN A 30 -5.14 -1.92 -8.37
C ASN A 30 -6.46 -2.43 -7.78
N ASN A 31 -7.34 -1.52 -7.42
CA ASN A 31 -8.64 -1.84 -6.84
C ASN A 31 -9.75 -1.07 -7.56
N TYR A 32 -10.74 -1.82 -8.08
CA TYR A 32 -11.89 -1.30 -8.84
C TYR A 32 -13.18 -1.33 -8.04
N PHE A 33 -13.12 -1.77 -6.78
CA PHE A 33 -14.30 -1.93 -5.95
C PHE A 33 -14.62 -0.65 -5.17
N TRP A 34 -13.63 -0.14 -4.43
CA TRP A 34 -13.83 1.01 -3.55
C TRP A 34 -13.95 2.33 -4.30
N SER A 35 -13.43 2.45 -5.51
CA SER A 35 -13.63 3.63 -6.36
C SER A 35 -15.09 3.90 -6.72
N LYS A 36 -15.95 2.90 -6.67
CA LYS A 36 -17.38 3.05 -6.93
C LYS A 36 -18.08 4.02 -5.96
N SER A 37 -17.57 4.15 -4.73
CA SER A 37 -18.10 5.07 -3.72
C SER A 37 -17.73 6.54 -3.98
N THR A 38 -16.84 6.82 -4.95
CA THR A 38 -16.37 8.18 -5.26
C THR A 38 -17.24 8.92 -6.27
N GLU A 39 -18.44 8.41 -6.58
CA GLU A 39 -19.40 9.01 -7.52
C GLU A 39 -18.79 9.32 -8.90
N GLY A 40 -17.89 8.47 -9.36
CA GLY A 40 -17.23 8.60 -10.67
C GLY A 40 -16.03 9.54 -10.71
N LYS A 41 -15.55 10.04 -9.56
CA LYS A 41 -14.32 10.84 -9.51
C LYS A 41 -13.05 10.01 -9.74
N LEU A 42 -13.12 8.70 -9.44
CA LEU A 42 -12.05 7.74 -9.70
C LEU A 42 -12.59 6.51 -10.41
N ASP A 43 -11.96 6.12 -11.52
CA ASP A 43 -12.27 4.86 -12.20
C ASP A 43 -11.79 3.65 -11.38
N PHE A 44 -10.62 3.76 -10.77
CA PHE A 44 -10.03 2.77 -9.88
C PHE A 44 -8.98 3.42 -8.98
N ILE A 45 -8.61 2.73 -7.89
CA ILE A 45 -7.48 3.08 -7.04
C ILE A 45 -6.26 2.34 -7.57
N ALA A 46 -5.21 3.07 -7.96
CA ALA A 46 -4.04 2.51 -8.63
C ALA A 46 -3.01 1.92 -7.65
N ASN A 47 -2.25 0.93 -8.12
CA ASN A 47 -1.01 0.54 -7.46
C ASN A 47 -0.02 1.72 -7.51
N GLY A 48 0.40 2.19 -6.35
CA GLY A 48 1.26 3.36 -6.17
C GLY A 48 0.54 4.56 -5.57
N ASP A 49 -0.80 4.59 -5.60
CA ASP A 49 -1.57 5.66 -4.95
C ASP A 49 -1.27 5.71 -3.44
N VAL A 50 -1.08 6.92 -2.94
CA VAL A 50 -0.81 7.16 -1.52
C VAL A 50 -2.05 7.73 -0.86
N ALA A 51 -2.37 7.20 0.32
CA ALA A 51 -3.48 7.66 1.14
C ALA A 51 -3.03 7.92 2.58
N GLU A 52 -3.64 8.89 3.23
CA GLU A 52 -3.53 9.12 4.67
C GLU A 52 -4.71 8.47 5.38
N VAL A 53 -4.44 7.71 6.44
CA VAL A 53 -5.47 7.16 7.33
C VAL A 53 -6.05 8.29 8.18
N LYS A 54 -7.27 8.73 7.90
CA LYS A 54 -7.96 9.73 8.72
C LYS A 54 -8.51 9.12 9.99
N ARG A 55 -9.12 7.97 9.88
CA ARG A 55 -9.76 7.29 11.01
C ARG A 55 -9.76 5.78 10.82
N ILE A 56 -9.58 5.06 11.92
CA ILE A 56 -9.80 3.61 12.01
C ILE A 56 -11.11 3.42 12.76
N ARG A 57 -12.08 2.77 12.13
CA ARG A 57 -13.41 2.55 12.72
C ARG A 57 -13.47 1.23 13.46
N ARG A 58 -12.91 0.19 12.85
CA ARG A 58 -13.00 -1.17 13.38
C ARG A 58 -11.88 -2.03 12.82
N THR A 59 -11.34 -2.91 13.65
CA THR A 59 -10.52 -4.05 13.22
C THR A 59 -11.32 -5.35 13.32
N THR A 60 -11.09 -6.27 12.39
CA THR A 60 -11.79 -7.56 12.34
C THR A 60 -10.79 -8.64 11.94
N GLU A 61 -10.80 -9.75 12.65
CA GLU A 61 -10.11 -10.97 12.26
C GLU A 61 -11.12 -11.96 11.68
N LEU A 62 -10.93 -12.33 10.42
CA LEU A 62 -11.83 -13.22 9.70
C LEU A 62 -11.05 -13.95 8.61
N TYR A 63 -11.36 -15.22 8.35
CA TYR A 63 -10.68 -16.07 7.35
C TYR A 63 -9.17 -16.25 7.60
N ASP A 64 -8.74 -16.19 8.87
CA ASP A 64 -7.34 -16.15 9.28
C ASP A 64 -6.55 -14.95 8.72
N PHE A 65 -7.24 -13.84 8.45
CA PHE A 65 -6.67 -12.56 8.06
C PHE A 65 -7.22 -11.44 8.92
N ARG A 66 -6.44 -10.36 9.05
CA ARG A 66 -6.79 -9.17 9.80
C ARG A 66 -7.14 -8.04 8.85
N PHE A 67 -8.24 -7.39 9.13
CA PHE A 67 -8.79 -6.30 8.33
C PHE A 67 -9.05 -5.09 9.21
N ALA A 68 -9.00 -3.89 8.61
CA ALA A 68 -9.49 -2.68 9.26
C ALA A 68 -10.45 -1.93 8.33
N ASP A 69 -11.56 -1.46 8.89
CA ASP A 69 -12.43 -0.49 8.24
C ASP A 69 -11.88 0.90 8.53
N VAL A 70 -11.50 1.64 7.50
CA VAL A 70 -10.79 2.90 7.62
C VAL A 70 -11.39 3.99 6.73
N GLU A 71 -11.24 5.23 7.17
CA GLU A 71 -11.42 6.42 6.33
C GLU A 71 -10.06 6.82 5.79
N LEU A 72 -9.93 6.86 4.47
CA LEU A 72 -8.71 7.20 3.75
C LEU A 72 -8.89 8.51 3.00
N TYR A 73 -7.87 9.36 3.05
CA TYR A 73 -7.77 10.55 2.23
C TYR A 73 -6.67 10.37 1.19
N PHE A 74 -7.01 10.53 -0.07
CA PHE A 74 -6.09 10.47 -1.21
C PHE A 74 -5.74 11.89 -1.65
N PRO A 75 -4.57 12.43 -1.26
CA PRO A 75 -4.23 13.82 -1.51
C PRO A 75 -4.09 14.16 -2.99
N ASP A 76 -3.65 13.23 -3.83
CA ASP A 76 -3.46 13.45 -5.27
C ASP A 76 -4.80 13.69 -6.00
N TYR A 77 -5.90 13.23 -5.43
CA TYR A 77 -7.24 13.32 -6.01
C TYR A 77 -8.17 14.24 -5.21
N ASP A 78 -7.75 14.67 -4.02
CA ASP A 78 -8.58 15.38 -3.03
C ASP A 78 -9.89 14.62 -2.73
N ILE A 79 -9.75 13.33 -2.44
CA ILE A 79 -10.88 12.42 -2.20
C ILE A 79 -10.73 11.73 -0.85
N GLU A 80 -11.83 11.72 -0.09
CA GLU A 80 -12.01 10.85 1.06
C GLU A 80 -12.93 9.68 0.73
N LEU A 81 -12.57 8.48 1.17
CA LEU A 81 -13.41 7.30 1.03
C LEU A 81 -13.25 6.35 2.20
N GLU A 82 -14.31 5.61 2.47
CA GLU A 82 -14.29 4.49 3.40
C GLU A 82 -13.91 3.22 2.65
N ALA A 83 -12.96 2.48 3.20
CA ALA A 83 -12.52 1.22 2.62
C ALA A 83 -12.15 0.20 3.70
N LYS A 84 -12.10 -1.06 3.31
CA LYS A 84 -11.48 -2.12 4.10
C LYS A 84 -10.05 -2.31 3.62
N VAL A 85 -9.09 -2.34 4.56
CA VAL A 85 -7.68 -2.65 4.28
C VAL A 85 -7.30 -4.00 4.86
N LEU A 86 -6.41 -4.71 4.19
CA LEU A 86 -5.84 -5.97 4.64
C LEU A 86 -4.54 -5.70 5.39
N LEU A 87 -4.53 -5.94 6.70
CA LEU A 87 -3.42 -5.60 7.60
C LEU A 87 -2.22 -6.53 7.43
N ASP A 88 -2.44 -7.80 7.09
CA ASP A 88 -1.38 -8.81 6.94
C ASP A 88 -0.35 -8.45 5.86
N VAL A 89 -0.71 -7.58 4.92
CA VAL A 89 0.21 -7.10 3.88
C VAL A 89 1.12 -5.98 4.38
N LEU A 90 0.72 -5.19 5.38
CA LEU A 90 1.44 -3.99 5.83
C LEU A 90 2.92 -4.23 6.11
N GLN A 91 3.23 -5.28 6.86
CA GLN A 91 4.60 -5.60 7.31
C GLN A 91 5.21 -6.81 6.60
N SER A 92 4.46 -7.46 5.69
CA SER A 92 4.99 -8.61 4.95
C SER A 92 6.17 -8.21 4.07
N ASP A 93 7.10 -9.13 3.80
CA ASP A 93 8.21 -8.88 2.86
C ASP A 93 7.75 -8.95 1.39
N SER A 94 6.63 -9.59 1.14
CA SER A 94 6.02 -9.66 -0.19
C SER A 94 5.47 -8.31 -0.63
N ALA A 95 5.53 -8.01 -1.91
CA ALA A 95 5.01 -6.76 -2.47
C ALA A 95 3.49 -6.62 -2.27
N ALA A 96 2.75 -7.72 -2.32
CA ALA A 96 1.31 -7.85 -2.09
C ALA A 96 1.01 -9.22 -1.49
N LEU A 97 -0.25 -9.56 -1.27
CA LEU A 97 -0.65 -10.90 -0.83
C LEU A 97 -0.18 -11.94 -1.86
N ASN A 98 0.55 -12.95 -1.40
CA ASN A 98 1.06 -13.99 -2.29
C ASN A 98 -0.08 -14.87 -2.87
N ALA A 99 0.23 -15.68 -3.87
CA ALA A 99 -0.77 -16.50 -4.57
C ALA A 99 -1.46 -17.52 -3.66
N SER A 100 -0.72 -18.13 -2.73
CA SER A 100 -1.26 -19.10 -1.76
C SER A 100 -2.28 -18.44 -0.83
N ASP A 101 -1.92 -17.33 -0.22
CA ASP A 101 -2.80 -16.61 0.71
C ASP A 101 -3.99 -15.97 -0.02
N SER A 102 -3.78 -15.48 -1.25
CA SER A 102 -4.88 -14.99 -2.10
C SER A 102 -5.89 -16.08 -2.40
N ASN A 103 -5.41 -17.31 -2.69
CA ASN A 103 -6.29 -18.43 -2.92
C ASN A 103 -7.00 -18.88 -1.64
N ARG A 104 -6.30 -18.88 -0.50
CA ARG A 104 -6.88 -19.21 0.81
C ARG A 104 -8.02 -18.25 1.16
N LEU A 105 -7.78 -16.94 1.05
CA LEU A 105 -8.82 -15.94 1.27
C LEU A 105 -10.00 -16.13 0.31
N PHE A 106 -9.72 -16.37 -0.97
CA PHE A 106 -10.75 -16.61 -1.97
C PHE A 106 -11.64 -17.80 -1.62
N LEU A 107 -11.05 -18.95 -1.24
CA LEU A 107 -11.78 -20.15 -0.87
C LEU A 107 -12.61 -19.95 0.40
N ALA A 108 -12.04 -19.30 1.41
CA ALA A 108 -12.74 -19.00 2.66
C ALA A 108 -13.96 -18.09 2.43
N VAL A 109 -13.81 -17.02 1.65
CA VAL A 109 -14.96 -16.17 1.26
C VAL A 109 -15.97 -16.94 0.41
N GLN A 110 -15.52 -17.86 -0.45
CA GLN A 110 -16.43 -18.67 -1.26
C GLN A 110 -17.35 -19.55 -0.41
N GLU A 111 -16.88 -20.04 0.72
CA GLU A 111 -17.67 -20.87 1.65
C GLU A 111 -18.91 -20.14 2.16
N ASP A 112 -18.83 -18.83 2.41
CA ASP A 112 -19.96 -18.02 2.87
C ASP A 112 -21.07 -17.86 1.83
N TYR A 113 -20.78 -18.16 0.57
CA TYR A 113 -21.73 -18.04 -0.54
C TYR A 113 -22.18 -19.39 -1.11
N LEU A 114 -21.93 -20.52 -0.43
CA LEU A 114 -22.31 -21.85 -0.91
C LEU A 114 -23.83 -22.06 -0.97
N ASP A 115 -24.59 -21.33 -0.15
CA ASP A 115 -26.06 -21.33 -0.15
C ASP A 115 -26.66 -20.75 -1.44
N VAL A 116 -25.89 -19.95 -2.18
CA VAL A 116 -26.31 -19.37 -3.47
C VAL A 116 -26.19 -20.43 -4.57
N ARG A 117 -27.33 -21.05 -4.94
CA ARG A 117 -27.38 -22.18 -5.88
C ARG A 117 -26.85 -21.84 -7.27
N ASN A 118 -27.13 -20.64 -7.78
CA ASN A 118 -26.71 -20.23 -9.11
C ASN A 118 -25.23 -19.78 -9.08
N LYS A 119 -24.38 -20.43 -9.87
CA LYS A 119 -22.95 -20.09 -9.97
C LYS A 119 -22.70 -18.64 -10.39
N ARG A 120 -23.48 -18.11 -11.33
CA ARG A 120 -23.32 -16.73 -11.83
C ARG A 120 -23.64 -15.71 -10.74
N ASP A 121 -24.71 -15.93 -9.98
CA ASP A 121 -25.12 -15.04 -8.88
C ASP A 121 -24.13 -15.14 -7.71
N ARG A 122 -23.59 -16.34 -7.42
CA ARG A 122 -22.51 -16.54 -6.45
C ARG A 122 -21.29 -15.71 -6.83
N TRP A 123 -20.81 -15.81 -8.06
CA TRP A 123 -19.68 -15.03 -8.55
C TRP A 123 -19.92 -13.52 -8.48
N LYS A 124 -21.15 -13.07 -8.78
CA LYS A 124 -21.51 -11.67 -8.67
C LYS A 124 -21.40 -11.18 -7.22
N LYS A 125 -21.98 -11.92 -6.26
CA LYS A 125 -21.89 -11.60 -4.83
C LYS A 125 -20.45 -11.58 -4.33
N MET A 126 -19.64 -12.58 -4.67
CA MET A 126 -18.23 -12.64 -4.29
C MET A 126 -17.43 -11.46 -4.83
N ARG A 127 -17.69 -11.00 -6.06
CA ARG A 127 -17.04 -9.81 -6.61
C ARG A 127 -17.39 -8.52 -5.87
N GLU A 128 -18.47 -8.52 -5.14
CA GLU A 128 -18.96 -7.40 -4.34
C GLU A 128 -18.64 -7.58 -2.85
N ASP A 129 -17.93 -8.65 -2.48
CA ASP A 129 -17.53 -8.90 -1.11
C ASP A 129 -16.41 -7.94 -0.66
N PRO A 130 -16.58 -7.20 0.47
CA PRO A 130 -15.61 -6.21 0.92
C PRO A 130 -14.30 -6.82 1.45
N PHE A 131 -14.32 -8.05 1.96
CA PHE A 131 -13.11 -8.73 2.43
C PHE A 131 -12.26 -9.21 1.27
N LEU A 132 -12.88 -9.76 0.23
CA LEU A 132 -12.19 -10.17 -1.00
C LEU A 132 -11.61 -8.96 -1.75
N ASN A 133 -12.26 -7.81 -1.63
CA ASN A 133 -11.85 -6.54 -2.25
C ASN A 133 -11.07 -5.62 -1.29
N ALA A 134 -10.64 -6.11 -0.12
CA ALA A 134 -9.86 -5.32 0.81
C ALA A 134 -8.61 -4.74 0.12
N LEU A 135 -8.34 -3.45 0.36
CA LEU A 135 -7.16 -2.79 -0.18
C LEU A 135 -5.90 -3.44 0.38
N GLN A 136 -5.00 -3.82 -0.50
CA GLN A 136 -3.67 -4.27 -0.12
C GLN A 136 -2.74 -3.06 -0.07
N VAL A 137 -2.18 -2.80 1.10
CA VAL A 137 -1.46 -1.56 1.39
C VAL A 137 -0.14 -1.83 2.11
N LYS A 138 0.81 -0.91 1.95
CA LYS A 138 2.08 -0.82 2.68
C LYS A 138 2.23 0.56 3.29
N PHE A 139 3.05 0.70 4.32
CA PHE A 139 3.44 2.03 4.78
C PHE A 139 4.22 2.78 3.70
N ALA A 140 3.96 4.09 3.58
CA ALA A 140 4.47 4.96 2.52
C ALA A 140 5.44 6.04 2.99
N TYR A 141 6.04 5.89 4.18
CA TYR A 141 7.08 6.83 4.65
C TYR A 141 8.40 6.64 3.92
N SER A 142 8.70 5.42 3.52
CA SER A 142 9.84 5.06 2.69
C SER A 142 9.38 4.09 1.60
N VAL A 143 9.71 4.40 0.37
CA VAL A 143 9.35 3.60 -0.81
C VAL A 143 10.59 3.24 -1.61
N THR A 144 10.50 2.20 -2.42
CA THR A 144 11.57 1.88 -3.37
C THR A 144 11.59 2.90 -4.51
N CYS A 145 12.76 3.12 -5.10
CA CYS A 145 12.92 4.05 -6.22
C CYS A 145 11.94 3.76 -7.37
N HIS A 146 11.69 2.49 -7.70
CA HIS A 146 10.72 2.10 -8.73
C HIS A 146 9.29 2.58 -8.41
N LYS A 147 8.89 2.52 -7.14
CA LYS A 147 7.57 3.00 -6.70
C LYS A 147 7.47 4.52 -6.61
N ALA A 148 8.61 5.21 -6.55
CA ALA A 148 8.68 6.66 -6.59
C ALA A 148 8.65 7.24 -8.03
N GLN A 149 8.64 6.39 -9.06
CA GLN A 149 8.56 6.86 -10.45
C GLN A 149 7.27 7.62 -10.69
N GLY A 150 7.36 8.76 -11.37
CA GLY A 150 6.24 9.64 -11.67
C GLY A 150 5.93 10.66 -10.56
N GLY A 151 6.30 10.40 -9.31
CA GLY A 151 6.12 11.34 -8.20
C GLY A 151 7.26 12.35 -8.09
N GLN A 152 6.99 13.51 -7.48
CA GLN A 152 7.99 14.52 -7.09
C GLN A 152 7.66 15.05 -5.70
N TRP A 153 8.70 15.30 -4.90
CA TRP A 153 8.55 15.79 -3.52
C TRP A 153 9.53 16.93 -3.27
N LYS A 154 9.15 17.88 -2.45
CA LYS A 154 10.01 19.02 -2.08
C LYS A 154 11.32 18.55 -1.47
N ASN A 155 11.25 17.60 -0.54
CA ASN A 155 12.41 17.05 0.15
C ASN A 155 12.49 15.55 -0.07
N VAL A 156 13.61 15.06 -0.58
CA VAL A 156 13.83 13.64 -0.84
C VAL A 156 15.09 13.18 -0.12
N PHE A 157 14.98 12.06 0.58
CA PHE A 157 16.08 11.40 1.25
C PHE A 157 16.39 10.12 0.48
N ILE A 158 17.60 9.99 -0.04
CA ILE A 158 18.04 8.79 -0.77
C ILE A 158 19.05 8.05 0.09
N ASP A 159 18.68 6.82 0.48
CA ASP A 159 19.61 5.90 1.11
C ASP A 159 20.33 5.09 0.03
N LYS A 160 21.68 5.16 0.04
CA LYS A 160 22.52 4.41 -0.90
C LYS A 160 22.35 2.91 -0.71
N GLY A 161 22.06 2.47 0.50
CA GLY A 161 22.07 1.06 0.86
C GLY A 161 23.46 0.45 0.75
N TYR A 162 23.51 -0.87 0.59
CA TYR A 162 24.77 -1.59 0.35
C TYR A 162 25.05 -1.63 -1.16
N VAL A 163 26.11 -0.93 -1.59
CA VAL A 163 26.57 -0.88 -2.98
C VAL A 163 28.09 -1.04 -2.98
N THR A 164 28.60 -2.06 -3.69
CA THR A 164 30.03 -2.25 -3.95
C THR A 164 30.41 -1.58 -5.28
N ASP A 165 31.70 -1.36 -5.52
CA ASP A 165 32.19 -0.77 -6.77
C ASP A 165 31.78 -1.60 -8.01
N GLU A 166 31.70 -2.91 -7.85
CA GLU A 166 31.28 -3.84 -8.92
C GLU A 166 29.77 -3.71 -9.25
N MET A 167 28.96 -3.17 -8.36
CA MET A 167 27.53 -2.91 -8.54
C MET A 167 27.25 -1.57 -9.19
N VAL A 168 28.28 -0.73 -9.40
CA VAL A 168 28.14 0.58 -10.04
C VAL A 168 28.16 0.40 -11.56
N ASP A 169 27.05 -0.05 -12.09
CA ASP A 169 26.82 -0.30 -13.49
C ASP A 169 25.80 0.69 -14.10
N MET A 170 25.38 0.44 -15.33
CA MET A 170 24.39 1.28 -16.02
C MET A 170 23.01 1.23 -15.33
N GLU A 171 22.64 0.13 -14.68
CA GLU A 171 21.38 0.01 -13.95
C GLU A 171 21.41 0.85 -12.66
N TYR A 172 22.54 0.84 -11.97
CA TYR A 172 22.75 1.72 -10.81
C TYR A 172 22.66 3.20 -11.19
N LEU A 173 23.24 3.61 -12.31
CA LEU A 173 23.16 4.99 -12.80
C LEU A 173 21.72 5.38 -13.16
N ARG A 174 20.97 4.50 -13.77
CA ARG A 174 19.54 4.71 -14.06
C ARG A 174 18.69 4.82 -12.78
N TRP A 175 18.99 3.95 -11.81
CA TRP A 175 18.37 4.02 -10.50
C TRP A 175 18.67 5.36 -9.82
N LEU A 176 19.95 5.76 -9.78
CA LEU A 176 20.38 7.02 -9.17
C LEU A 176 19.73 8.22 -9.86
N TYR A 177 19.74 8.27 -11.20
CA TYR A 177 19.06 9.30 -11.96
C TYR A 177 17.57 9.39 -11.59
N THR A 178 16.90 8.25 -11.55
CA THR A 178 15.48 8.19 -11.17
C THR A 178 15.28 8.72 -9.76
N ALA A 179 16.11 8.33 -8.81
CA ALA A 179 16.01 8.73 -7.42
C ALA A 179 16.24 10.25 -7.24
N VAL A 180 17.32 10.82 -7.79
CA VAL A 180 17.67 12.23 -7.61
C VAL A 180 16.67 13.19 -8.27
N THR A 181 16.09 12.76 -9.39
CA THR A 181 15.08 13.57 -10.11
C THR A 181 13.72 13.60 -9.41
N ARG A 182 13.55 12.91 -8.29
CA ARG A 182 12.33 12.97 -7.48
C ARG A 182 12.28 14.23 -6.59
N ALA A 183 13.42 14.85 -6.30
CA ALA A 183 13.46 16.06 -5.49
C ALA A 183 13.16 17.29 -6.33
N SER A 184 12.20 18.12 -5.89
CA SER A 184 11.92 19.41 -6.51
C SER A 184 12.61 20.60 -5.82
N GLU A 185 12.99 20.47 -4.54
CA GLU A 185 13.65 21.54 -3.78
C GLU A 185 14.96 21.07 -3.12
N ARG A 186 14.92 20.00 -2.33
CA ARG A 186 16.06 19.55 -1.54
C ARG A 186 16.27 18.04 -1.64
N LEU A 187 17.53 17.67 -1.80
CA LEU A 187 17.98 16.30 -1.84
C LEU A 187 18.93 16.02 -0.67
N TYR A 188 18.69 14.95 0.06
CA TYR A 188 19.52 14.49 1.16
C TYR A 188 20.04 13.08 0.84
N LEU A 189 21.36 12.90 0.94
CA LEU A 189 22.01 11.63 0.70
C LEU A 189 22.36 10.99 2.05
N ILE A 190 21.89 9.76 2.25
CA ILE A 190 22.10 8.97 3.47
C ILE A 190 23.04 7.80 3.15
N ASN A 191 23.99 7.54 4.02
CA ASN A 191 24.99 6.47 3.86
C ASN A 191 25.86 6.61 2.59
N TRP A 192 26.14 7.84 2.18
CA TRP A 192 27.10 8.14 1.12
C TRP A 192 28.43 8.54 1.75
N GLU A 193 29.50 7.90 1.31
CA GLU A 193 30.85 8.29 1.70
C GLU A 193 31.18 9.70 1.17
N LYS A 194 31.94 10.45 1.96
CA LYS A 194 32.40 11.78 1.59
C LYS A 194 33.57 11.69 0.61
#